data_87efb08f8a0cf5372e0de787865d1ee0
#
_entry.id   87efb08f8a0cf5372e0de787865d1ee0
#
_cell.length_a   1.000
_cell.length_b   1.000
_cell.length_c   1.000
_cell.angle_alpha   90.00
_cell.angle_beta   90.00
_cell.angle_gamma   90.00
#
_symmetry.space_group_name_H-M   'P 1'
#
loop_
_entity.id
_entity.type
_entity.pdbx_description
1 polymer ?
#
loop_
_entity_poly.entity_id
_entity_poly.type
_entity_poly.pdbx_seq_one_letter_code
_entity_poly.pdbx_strand_id
1 'polypeptide(L)'
;LEFVNECDVRWGLNLVWLEAKVNPVAGAPIEFRVVDFKSASRDSEPFKALVAKHGIPNNERPFCTQYLKTRVINAYKKSLGFSANHKTALGIRADECDRVNIKQAKSGQVCYPLITMRHTIKGDVIHFFRNNDFDLNLDERMGNCITCFKKSDRHLWTIAKMDQSYFDRFAEFERDYGHIKDASGGRCKPNDPYVFFRGNKSTRGILEASKQPFVEFDPTVHHTQMGMDLGEADISENCGAETCEAY
;
A
#
# COMPACT_ATOMS: atom_id res chain seq x y z
N LEU A 1 0.56 -10.53 9.47
CA LEU A 1 1.86 -10.90 10.05
C LEU A 1 1.97 -12.42 10.19
N GLU A 2 0.95 -13.12 10.67
CA GLU A 2 0.92 -14.57 10.93
C GLU A 2 1.31 -15.38 9.69
N PHE A 3 0.65 -15.12 8.55
CA PHE A 3 0.93 -15.79 7.28
C PHE A 3 2.41 -15.63 6.84
N VAL A 4 2.97 -14.42 6.96
CA VAL A 4 4.37 -14.17 6.58
C VAL A 4 5.34 -14.89 7.52
N ASN A 5 5.02 -14.91 8.81
CA ASN A 5 5.80 -15.65 9.80
C ASN A 5 5.74 -17.16 9.55
N GLU A 6 4.57 -17.68 9.20
CA GLU A 6 4.40 -19.09 8.84
C GLU A 6 5.23 -19.48 7.61
N CYS A 7 5.23 -18.63 6.57
CA CYS A 7 6.09 -18.82 5.40
C CYS A 7 7.58 -18.86 5.78
N ASP A 8 8.01 -17.96 6.66
CA ASP A 8 9.43 -17.91 7.09
C ASP A 8 9.82 -19.16 7.87
N VAL A 9 9.00 -19.57 8.83
CA VAL A 9 9.25 -20.76 9.67
C VAL A 9 9.29 -22.03 8.81
N ARG A 10 8.34 -22.19 7.88
CA ARG A 10 8.23 -23.41 7.06
C ARG A 10 9.31 -23.53 6.01
N TRP A 11 9.71 -22.42 5.40
CA TRP A 11 10.59 -22.42 4.25
C TRP A 11 11.99 -21.85 4.52
N GLY A 12 12.25 -21.40 5.74
CA GLY A 12 13.55 -20.86 6.13
C GLY A 12 13.97 -19.66 5.28
N LEU A 13 13.06 -18.74 5.03
CA LEU A 13 13.27 -17.61 4.11
C LEU A 13 14.27 -16.59 4.62
N ASN A 14 14.59 -16.62 5.92
CA ASN A 14 15.43 -15.64 6.60
C ASN A 14 14.91 -14.20 6.41
N LEU A 15 13.63 -14.01 6.64
CA LEU A 15 13.00 -12.72 6.47
C LEU A 15 13.52 -11.68 7.45
N VAL A 16 13.78 -10.49 6.96
CA VAL A 16 14.10 -9.35 7.80
C VAL A 16 12.91 -8.42 7.86
N TRP A 17 12.33 -8.28 9.04
CA TRP A 17 11.19 -7.41 9.28
C TRP A 17 11.67 -6.02 9.61
N LEU A 18 11.25 -5.05 8.82
CA LEU A 18 11.68 -3.67 8.95
C LEU A 18 10.48 -2.75 9.22
N GLU A 19 10.66 -1.85 10.15
CA GLU A 19 9.72 -0.77 10.42
C GLU A 19 10.39 0.60 10.34
N ALA A 20 9.61 1.60 9.94
CA ALA A 20 10.04 2.97 9.97
C ALA A 20 10.14 3.48 11.41
N LYS A 21 11.31 4.02 11.77
CA LYS A 21 11.50 4.81 12.98
C LYS A 21 11.40 6.29 12.61
N VAL A 22 10.24 6.86 12.80
CA VAL A 22 9.96 8.25 12.44
C VAL A 22 10.42 9.17 13.57
N ASN A 23 11.43 10.00 13.29
CA ASN A 23 11.83 11.05 14.21
C ASN A 23 10.85 12.23 14.08
N PRO A 24 10.23 12.72 15.17
CA PRO A 24 9.26 13.84 15.12
C PRO A 24 9.88 15.18 14.73
N VAL A 25 11.19 15.34 14.86
CA VAL A 25 11.88 16.61 14.54
C VAL A 25 11.79 16.89 13.03
N ALA A 26 11.40 18.13 12.69
CA ALA A 26 11.34 18.56 11.29
C ALA A 26 12.70 18.43 10.60
N GLY A 27 12.73 17.94 9.35
CA GLY A 27 13.97 17.71 8.61
C GLY A 27 14.75 16.46 9.01
N ALA A 28 14.52 15.86 10.18
CA ALA A 28 15.21 14.64 10.57
C ALA A 28 14.84 13.47 9.64
N PRO A 29 15.83 12.62 9.26
CA PRO A 29 15.58 11.47 8.40
C PRO A 29 14.69 10.43 9.08
N ILE A 30 14.03 9.63 8.27
CA ILE A 30 13.38 8.41 8.74
C ILE A 30 14.42 7.30 8.76
N GLU A 31 14.57 6.70 9.93
CA GLU A 31 15.44 5.56 10.19
C GLU A 31 14.66 4.25 10.07
N PHE A 32 15.35 3.13 10.20
CA PHE A 32 14.73 1.82 10.31
C PHE A 32 14.94 1.23 11.71
N ARG A 33 14.06 0.33 12.08
CA ARG A 33 14.35 -0.65 13.14
C ARG A 33 14.07 -2.05 12.59
N VAL A 34 14.92 -3.00 12.98
CA VAL A 34 14.68 -4.42 12.75
C VAL A 34 13.77 -4.91 13.88
N VAL A 35 12.72 -5.60 13.51
CA VAL A 35 11.74 -6.20 14.42
C VAL A 35 11.61 -7.69 14.12
N ASP A 36 10.92 -8.40 14.98
CA ASP A 36 10.48 -9.78 14.76
C ASP A 36 8.95 -9.88 14.80
N PHE A 37 8.44 -11.08 14.62
CA PHE A 37 7.01 -11.33 14.65
C PHE A 37 6.33 -10.83 15.95
N LYS A 38 7.02 -10.92 17.10
CA LYS A 38 6.46 -10.53 18.41
C LYS A 38 6.50 -9.03 18.63
N SER A 39 7.58 -8.37 18.20
CA SER A 39 7.85 -6.95 18.42
C SER A 39 7.34 -6.06 17.28
N ALA A 40 6.90 -6.62 16.15
CA ALA A 40 6.32 -5.87 15.05
C ALA A 40 5.05 -5.12 15.47
N SER A 41 4.95 -3.86 15.06
CA SER A 41 3.79 -3.00 15.32
C SER A 41 2.50 -3.60 14.76
N ARG A 42 1.42 -3.55 15.54
CA ARG A 42 0.10 -4.08 15.15
C ARG A 42 -0.99 -3.00 15.11
N ASP A 43 -0.70 -1.84 15.64
CA ASP A 43 -1.66 -0.74 15.79
C ASP A 43 -1.30 0.50 14.96
N SER A 44 -0.60 0.26 13.86
CA SER A 44 -0.20 1.28 12.88
C SER A 44 0.71 2.39 13.43
N GLU A 45 1.47 2.14 14.48
CA GLU A 45 2.32 3.13 15.16
C GLU A 45 3.28 3.86 14.20
N PRO A 46 3.99 3.18 13.26
CA PRO A 46 4.84 3.88 12.30
C PRO A 46 4.06 4.81 11.37
N PHE A 47 2.85 4.42 10.97
CA PHE A 47 1.99 5.25 10.13
C PHE A 47 1.45 6.45 10.89
N LYS A 48 1.02 6.26 12.14
CA LYS A 48 0.59 7.35 13.04
C LYS A 48 1.71 8.38 13.24
N ALA A 49 2.92 7.92 13.52
CA ALA A 49 4.09 8.81 13.68
C ALA A 49 4.41 9.58 12.38
N LEU A 50 4.24 8.93 11.21
CA LEU A 50 4.41 9.58 9.92
C LEU A 50 3.37 10.67 9.68
N VAL A 51 2.09 10.38 9.94
CA VAL A 51 0.98 11.32 9.79
C VAL A 51 1.12 12.50 10.77
N ALA A 52 1.51 12.23 12.00
CA ALA A 52 1.78 13.27 13.00
C ALA A 52 2.92 14.23 12.57
N LYS A 53 3.89 13.74 11.80
CA LYS A 53 5.01 14.55 11.30
C LYS A 53 4.70 15.29 10.02
N HIS A 54 4.03 14.66 9.06
CA HIS A 54 3.91 15.13 7.69
C HIS A 54 2.47 15.47 7.27
N GLY A 55 1.49 15.26 8.15
CA GLY A 55 0.07 15.41 7.85
C GLY A 55 -0.50 14.22 7.07
N ILE A 56 -1.68 14.42 6.51
CA ILE A 56 -2.46 13.36 5.85
C ILE A 56 -1.90 13.06 4.45
N PRO A 57 -1.50 11.80 4.17
CA PRO A 57 -1.22 11.38 2.79
C PRO A 57 -2.52 11.17 2.01
N ASN A 58 -2.52 11.53 0.73
CA ASN A 58 -3.65 11.34 -0.18
C ASN A 58 -3.15 11.09 -1.61
N ASN A 59 -4.05 11.06 -2.60
CA ASN A 59 -3.66 10.82 -4.00
C ASN A 59 -2.72 11.87 -4.57
N GLU A 60 -2.81 13.12 -4.13
CA GLU A 60 -1.93 14.21 -4.57
C GLU A 60 -0.57 14.14 -3.86
N ARG A 61 -0.55 13.56 -2.66
CA ARG A 61 0.61 13.46 -1.79
C ARG A 61 0.80 12.04 -1.23
N PRO A 62 1.09 11.04 -2.09
CA PRO A 62 1.14 9.63 -1.70
C PRO A 62 2.50 9.23 -1.09
N PHE A 63 2.96 9.93 -0.08
CA PHE A 63 4.30 9.75 0.49
C PHE A 63 4.46 8.53 1.41
N CYS A 64 3.38 7.84 1.80
CA CYS A 64 3.45 6.73 2.75
C CYS A 64 4.38 5.59 2.27
N THR A 65 4.30 5.18 1.01
CA THR A 65 5.18 4.15 0.44
C THR A 65 6.66 4.57 0.51
N GLN A 66 6.94 5.81 0.13
CA GLN A 66 8.31 6.32 0.14
C GLN A 66 8.91 6.33 1.55
N TYR A 67 8.16 6.81 2.53
CA TYR A 67 8.67 6.98 3.89
C TYR A 67 8.64 5.71 4.73
N LEU A 68 7.61 4.88 4.60
CA LEU A 68 7.46 3.68 5.42
C LEU A 68 8.09 2.42 4.81
N LYS A 69 8.38 2.43 3.50
CA LYS A 69 8.95 1.27 2.80
C LYS A 69 10.30 1.60 2.15
N THR A 70 10.30 2.45 1.11
CA THR A 70 11.48 2.66 0.28
C THR A 70 12.67 3.21 1.06
N ARG A 71 12.46 4.28 1.84
CA ARG A 71 13.55 4.87 2.65
C ARG A 71 14.04 3.93 3.73
N VAL A 72 13.15 3.18 4.35
CA VAL A 72 13.45 2.19 5.40
C VAL A 72 14.34 1.08 4.83
N ILE A 73 13.95 0.48 3.70
CA ILE A 73 14.71 -0.56 3.02
C ILE A 73 16.08 -0.03 2.58
N ASN A 74 16.14 1.18 2.02
CA ASN A 74 17.39 1.76 1.57
C ASN A 74 18.33 2.09 2.74
N ALA A 75 17.81 2.55 3.87
CA ALA A 75 18.60 2.79 5.08
C ALA A 75 19.17 1.48 5.63
N TYR A 76 18.38 0.41 5.66
CA TYR A 76 18.83 -0.92 6.04
C TYR A 76 19.89 -1.46 5.09
N LYS A 77 19.67 -1.41 3.77
CA LYS A 77 20.67 -1.81 2.76
C LYS A 77 21.99 -1.08 2.96
N LYS A 78 21.93 0.24 3.20
CA LYS A 78 23.12 1.05 3.47
C LYS A 78 23.86 0.60 4.75
N SER A 79 23.15 0.24 5.80
CA SER A 79 23.76 -0.24 7.06
C SER A 79 24.49 -1.57 6.88
N LEU A 80 24.08 -2.39 5.89
CA LEU A 80 24.75 -3.63 5.51
C LEU A 80 25.90 -3.42 4.53
N GLY A 81 26.23 -2.18 4.18
CA GLY A 81 27.31 -1.86 3.24
C GLY A 81 26.94 -2.06 1.76
N PHE A 82 25.70 -2.28 1.42
CA PHE A 82 25.29 -2.39 0.02
C PHE A 82 25.45 -1.05 -0.71
N SER A 83 26.02 -1.10 -1.91
CA SER A 83 26.14 0.06 -2.77
C SER A 83 24.78 0.54 -3.28
N ALA A 84 24.70 1.79 -3.74
CA ALA A 84 23.48 2.33 -4.37
C ALA A 84 23.04 1.53 -5.62
N ASN A 85 24.00 0.84 -6.27
CA ASN A 85 23.75 0.04 -7.47
C ASN A 85 23.41 -1.43 -7.16
N HIS A 86 23.19 -1.77 -5.90
CA HIS A 86 22.80 -3.12 -5.54
C HIS A 86 21.44 -3.49 -6.12
N LYS A 87 21.41 -4.58 -6.91
CA LYS A 87 20.21 -5.04 -7.59
C LYS A 87 19.14 -5.47 -6.59
N THR A 88 17.91 -5.04 -6.82
CA THR A 88 16.74 -5.39 -6.00
C THR A 88 15.79 -6.28 -6.81
N ALA A 89 15.41 -7.42 -6.28
CA ALA A 89 14.37 -8.26 -6.85
C ALA A 89 13.00 -7.85 -6.27
N LEU A 90 12.01 -7.63 -7.13
CA LEU A 90 10.64 -7.33 -6.74
C LEU A 90 9.71 -8.45 -7.20
N GLY A 91 8.85 -8.93 -6.30
CA GLY A 91 7.89 -10.01 -6.54
C GLY A 91 6.62 -9.53 -7.24
N ILE A 92 6.74 -8.73 -8.31
CA ILE A 92 5.61 -8.34 -9.17
C ILE A 92 5.33 -9.47 -10.13
N ARG A 93 4.07 -9.89 -10.20
CA ARG A 93 3.62 -10.96 -11.09
C ARG A 93 3.42 -10.46 -12.52
N ALA A 94 3.28 -11.39 -13.46
CA ALA A 94 3.09 -11.08 -14.89
C ALA A 94 1.74 -10.40 -15.18
N ASP A 95 0.72 -10.69 -14.40
CA ASP A 95 -0.60 -10.02 -14.46
C ASP A 95 -0.64 -8.64 -13.78
N GLU A 96 0.48 -8.18 -13.21
CA GLU A 96 0.66 -6.86 -12.60
C GLU A 96 1.71 -6.02 -13.37
N CYS A 97 1.87 -6.25 -14.67
CA CYS A 97 2.93 -5.63 -15.47
C CYS A 97 2.85 -4.09 -15.55
N ASP A 98 1.69 -3.50 -15.30
CA ASP A 98 1.45 -2.06 -15.14
C ASP A 98 2.24 -1.43 -13.98
N ARG A 99 2.65 -2.25 -12.99
CA ARG A 99 3.46 -1.85 -11.84
C ARG A 99 4.97 -1.90 -12.10
N VAL A 100 5.38 -2.33 -13.29
CA VAL A 100 6.80 -2.48 -13.64
C VAL A 100 7.43 -1.12 -13.94
N ASN A 101 8.49 -0.77 -13.23
CA ASN A 101 9.29 0.40 -13.57
C ASN A 101 10.34 0.06 -14.64
N ILE A 102 9.99 0.32 -15.90
CA ILE A 102 10.82 -0.01 -17.06
C ILE A 102 12.18 0.70 -17.01
N LYS A 103 12.26 1.94 -16.49
CA LYS A 103 13.54 2.66 -16.39
C LYS A 103 14.49 1.99 -15.42
N GLN A 104 14.00 1.59 -14.26
CA GLN A 104 14.80 0.89 -13.25
C GLN A 104 15.17 -0.55 -13.70
N ALA A 105 14.27 -1.23 -14.41
CA ALA A 105 14.58 -2.53 -15.00
C ALA A 105 15.70 -2.44 -16.04
N LYS A 106 15.62 -1.46 -16.96
CA LYS A 106 16.65 -1.21 -18.00
C LYS A 106 17.99 -0.79 -17.41
N SER A 107 18.02 -0.05 -16.30
CA SER A 107 19.27 0.32 -15.61
C SER A 107 19.89 -0.84 -14.83
N GLY A 108 19.21 -1.98 -14.72
CA GLY A 108 19.66 -3.14 -13.95
C GLY A 108 19.53 -2.98 -12.43
N GLN A 109 18.95 -1.91 -11.94
CA GLN A 109 18.76 -1.67 -10.49
C GLN A 109 17.66 -2.57 -9.90
N VAL A 110 16.66 -2.91 -10.70
CA VAL A 110 15.54 -3.75 -10.29
C VAL A 110 15.37 -4.91 -11.27
N CYS A 111 15.02 -6.07 -10.77
CA CYS A 111 14.57 -7.21 -11.58
C CYS A 111 13.24 -7.75 -11.07
N TYR A 112 12.50 -8.38 -11.96
CA TYR A 112 11.15 -8.92 -11.71
C TYR A 112 11.15 -10.43 -12.00
N PRO A 113 11.62 -11.27 -11.06
CA PRO A 113 11.81 -12.71 -11.29
C PRO A 113 10.52 -13.44 -11.68
N LEU A 114 9.37 -13.03 -11.12
CA LEU A 114 8.07 -13.63 -11.43
C LEU A 114 7.53 -13.27 -12.82
N ILE A 115 8.20 -12.37 -13.53
CA ILE A 115 7.92 -12.05 -14.94
C ILE A 115 8.98 -12.70 -15.84
N THR A 116 10.27 -12.53 -15.49
CA THR A 116 11.37 -12.83 -16.40
C THR A 116 11.95 -14.23 -16.25
N MET A 117 11.94 -14.78 -15.04
CA MET A 117 12.50 -16.12 -14.76
C MET A 117 11.41 -17.19 -14.72
N ARG A 118 10.30 -16.90 -14.09
CA ARG A 118 9.14 -17.78 -14.02
C ARG A 118 7.88 -16.94 -14.18
N HIS A 119 7.30 -16.98 -15.38
CA HIS A 119 6.05 -16.28 -15.67
C HIS A 119 4.97 -16.77 -14.70
N THR A 120 4.64 -15.93 -13.72
CA THR A 120 3.72 -16.27 -12.62
C THR A 120 2.57 -15.29 -12.61
N ILE A 121 1.36 -15.79 -12.61
CA ILE A 121 0.12 -15.02 -12.50
C ILE A 121 -0.57 -15.32 -11.15
N LYS A 122 -1.62 -14.57 -10.81
CA LYS A 122 -2.38 -14.75 -9.56
C LYS A 122 -2.90 -16.20 -9.41
N GLY A 123 -3.37 -16.79 -10.51
CA GLY A 123 -3.84 -18.19 -10.53
C GLY A 123 -2.79 -19.19 -10.05
N ASP A 124 -1.52 -18.99 -10.45
CA ASP A 124 -0.42 -19.87 -10.03
C ASP A 124 -0.16 -19.76 -8.52
N VAL A 125 -0.22 -18.54 -7.98
CA VAL A 125 -0.06 -18.30 -6.52
C VAL A 125 -1.20 -18.97 -5.75
N ILE A 126 -2.44 -18.79 -6.18
CA ILE A 126 -3.59 -19.43 -5.55
C ILE A 126 -3.47 -20.97 -5.63
N HIS A 127 -3.09 -21.50 -6.79
CA HIS A 127 -2.89 -22.95 -6.96
C HIS A 127 -1.78 -23.47 -6.03
N PHE A 128 -0.68 -22.73 -5.90
CA PHE A 128 0.41 -23.09 -5.01
C PHE A 128 -0.08 -23.21 -3.55
N PHE A 129 -0.81 -22.21 -3.03
CA PHE A 129 -1.27 -22.24 -1.65
C PHE A 129 -2.40 -23.26 -1.41
N ARG A 130 -3.26 -23.52 -2.39
CA ARG A 130 -4.26 -24.61 -2.30
C ARG A 130 -3.66 -25.99 -2.12
N ASN A 131 -2.41 -26.21 -2.54
CA ASN A 131 -1.68 -27.46 -2.35
C ASN A 131 -0.83 -27.47 -1.06
N ASN A 132 -0.93 -26.45 -0.25
CA ASN A 132 -0.33 -26.36 1.07
C ASN A 132 -1.43 -26.43 2.14
N ASP A 133 -1.07 -26.78 3.36
CA ASP A 133 -1.97 -26.89 4.51
C ASP A 133 -2.25 -25.54 5.18
N PHE A 134 -1.79 -24.42 4.60
CA PHE A 134 -2.04 -23.07 5.06
C PHE A 134 -2.18 -22.10 3.89
N ASP A 135 -2.93 -21.02 4.10
CA ASP A 135 -3.14 -19.95 3.13
C ASP A 135 -3.33 -18.62 3.89
N LEU A 136 -3.24 -17.52 3.16
CA LEU A 136 -3.48 -16.18 3.71
C LEU A 136 -4.93 -16.00 4.19
N ASN A 137 -5.90 -16.68 3.57
CA ASN A 137 -7.33 -16.61 3.89
C ASN A 137 -7.87 -15.17 4.02
N LEU A 138 -7.37 -14.27 3.20
CA LEU A 138 -7.76 -12.87 3.18
C LEU A 138 -8.78 -12.63 2.06
N ASP A 139 -9.88 -11.96 2.40
CA ASP A 139 -10.80 -11.45 1.39
C ASP A 139 -10.04 -10.53 0.42
N GLU A 140 -10.20 -10.74 -0.88
CA GLU A 140 -9.46 -9.99 -1.90
C GLU A 140 -9.70 -8.47 -1.81
N ARG A 141 -10.89 -8.07 -1.33
CA ARG A 141 -11.23 -6.66 -1.07
C ARG A 141 -10.36 -6.02 0.01
N MET A 142 -9.79 -6.84 0.90
CA MET A 142 -8.92 -6.41 2.00
C MET A 142 -7.43 -6.36 1.62
N GLY A 143 -7.08 -6.72 0.38
CA GLY A 143 -5.70 -6.68 -0.09
C GLY A 143 -5.06 -5.30 0.05
N ASN A 144 -3.73 -5.24 0.21
CA ASN A 144 -2.95 -4.03 0.53
C ASN A 144 -3.39 -3.37 1.86
N CYS A 145 -3.33 -2.03 1.96
CA CYS A 145 -3.94 -1.34 3.10
C CYS A 145 -5.47 -1.36 2.92
N ILE A 146 -6.21 -1.83 3.93
CA ILE A 146 -7.67 -2.03 3.84
C ILE A 146 -8.37 -0.77 3.35
N THR A 147 -8.10 0.38 3.97
CA THR A 147 -8.70 1.68 3.64
C THR A 147 -7.74 2.58 2.87
N CYS A 148 -6.94 2.01 1.95
CA CYS A 148 -6.02 2.80 1.15
C CYS A 148 -6.76 3.84 0.29
N PHE A 149 -6.33 5.11 0.38
CA PHE A 149 -6.90 6.21 -0.42
C PHE A 149 -6.72 6.03 -1.94
N LYS A 150 -5.86 5.10 -2.37
CA LYS A 150 -5.70 4.75 -3.79
C LYS A 150 -6.79 3.83 -4.31
N LYS A 151 -7.55 3.14 -3.44
CA LYS A 151 -8.69 2.32 -3.86
C LYS A 151 -9.79 3.19 -4.46
N SER A 152 -10.56 2.63 -5.40
CA SER A 152 -11.73 3.33 -5.96
C SER A 152 -12.78 3.63 -4.89
N ASP A 153 -13.58 4.65 -5.10
CA ASP A 153 -14.67 4.99 -4.18
C ASP A 153 -15.60 3.81 -3.95
N ARG A 154 -15.98 3.12 -5.05
CA ARG A 154 -16.80 1.91 -4.99
C ARG A 154 -16.21 0.83 -4.11
N HIS A 155 -14.89 0.60 -4.21
CA HIS A 155 -14.17 -0.36 -3.37
C HIS A 155 -14.20 0.07 -1.90
N LEU A 156 -13.94 1.34 -1.61
CA LEU A 156 -14.01 1.89 -0.24
C LEU A 156 -15.41 1.82 0.35
N TRP A 157 -16.45 2.10 -0.43
CA TRP A 157 -17.85 1.97 0.01
C TRP A 157 -18.22 0.51 0.30
N THR A 158 -17.71 -0.43 -0.50
CA THR A 158 -17.92 -1.87 -0.25
C THR A 158 -17.28 -2.28 1.07
N ILE A 159 -16.05 -1.84 1.35
CA ILE A 159 -15.37 -2.09 2.63
C ILE A 159 -16.16 -1.45 3.80
N ALA A 160 -16.62 -0.21 3.63
CA ALA A 160 -17.41 0.50 4.64
C ALA A 160 -18.75 -0.19 4.94
N LYS A 161 -19.35 -0.82 3.93
CA LYS A 161 -20.59 -1.61 4.09
C LYS A 161 -20.34 -2.93 4.82
N MET A 162 -19.16 -3.53 4.63
CA MET A 162 -18.77 -4.73 5.35
C MET A 162 -18.52 -4.45 6.84
N ASP A 163 -17.71 -3.43 7.14
CA ASP A 163 -17.42 -3.00 8.50
C ASP A 163 -16.88 -1.57 8.52
N GLN A 164 -17.62 -0.66 9.12
CA GLN A 164 -17.24 0.76 9.22
C GLN A 164 -16.06 0.98 10.15
N SER A 165 -15.78 0.09 11.09
CA SER A 165 -14.69 0.22 12.06
C SER A 165 -13.31 0.26 11.41
N TYR A 166 -13.14 -0.30 10.21
CA TYR A 166 -11.90 -0.15 9.44
C TYR A 166 -11.51 1.29 9.16
N PHE A 167 -12.45 2.21 9.20
CA PHE A 167 -12.24 3.63 8.94
C PHE A 167 -11.97 4.46 10.20
N ASP A 168 -12.17 3.93 11.39
CA ASP A 168 -12.06 4.68 12.66
C ASP A 168 -10.69 5.33 12.81
N ARG A 169 -9.63 4.58 12.51
CA ARG A 169 -8.25 5.10 12.60
C ARG A 169 -7.99 6.25 11.62
N PHE A 170 -8.57 6.19 10.43
CA PHE A 170 -8.45 7.26 9.44
C PHE A 170 -9.23 8.51 9.86
N ALA A 171 -10.41 8.34 10.44
CA ALA A 171 -11.19 9.43 11.02
C ALA A 171 -10.45 10.11 12.18
N GLU A 172 -9.80 9.34 13.06
CA GLU A 172 -8.94 9.89 14.11
C GLU A 172 -7.78 10.71 13.51
N PHE A 173 -7.10 10.19 12.51
CA PHE A 173 -5.99 10.89 11.88
C PHE A 173 -6.41 12.18 11.19
N GLU A 174 -7.54 12.19 10.48
CA GLU A 174 -8.08 13.43 9.88
C GLU A 174 -8.40 14.46 10.95
N ARG A 175 -9.04 14.07 12.05
CA ARG A 175 -9.35 14.96 13.17
C ARG A 175 -8.09 15.53 13.81
N ASP A 176 -7.10 14.68 14.10
CA ASP A 176 -5.94 15.06 14.92
C ASP A 176 -4.84 15.71 14.09
N TYR A 177 -4.70 15.36 12.80
CA TYR A 177 -3.56 15.75 11.96
C TYR A 177 -3.94 16.39 10.62
N GLY A 178 -5.23 16.56 10.33
CA GLY A 178 -5.69 17.17 9.06
C GLY A 178 -5.20 18.61 8.87
N HIS A 179 -4.89 19.31 9.96
CA HIS A 179 -4.39 20.68 9.94
C HIS A 179 -2.87 20.79 9.73
N ILE A 180 -2.13 19.68 9.80
CA ILE A 180 -0.67 19.68 9.70
C ILE A 180 -0.26 19.94 8.25
N LYS A 181 0.51 20.99 8.05
CA LYS A 181 1.21 21.29 6.80
C LYS A 181 2.42 20.37 6.70
N ASP A 182 2.58 19.77 5.55
CA ASP A 182 3.80 19.08 5.24
C ASP A 182 5.00 20.08 5.14
N ALA A 183 6.20 19.55 5.38
CA ALA A 183 7.44 20.31 5.29
C ALA A 183 7.74 20.87 3.88
N SER A 184 7.04 20.39 2.83
CA SER A 184 7.14 20.89 1.45
C SER A 184 6.32 22.16 1.19
N GLY A 185 5.65 22.72 2.19
CA GLY A 185 4.96 24.01 2.12
C GLY A 185 3.60 23.97 1.40
N GLY A 186 3.02 22.80 1.23
CA GLY A 186 1.65 22.65 0.69
C GLY A 186 0.64 23.47 1.52
N ARG A 187 -0.22 24.23 0.83
CA ARG A 187 -1.14 25.19 1.47
C ARG A 187 -2.33 24.47 2.10
N CYS A 188 -2.29 24.17 3.39
CA CYS A 188 -3.51 23.98 4.15
C CYS A 188 -4.19 25.35 4.32
N LYS A 189 -5.40 25.52 3.81
CA LYS A 189 -6.23 26.67 4.21
C LYS A 189 -6.74 26.40 5.62
N PRO A 190 -6.82 27.39 6.50
CA PRO A 190 -7.27 27.17 7.89
C PRO A 190 -8.63 26.46 8.02
N ASN A 191 -9.51 26.62 7.02
CA ASN A 191 -10.85 26.07 6.99
C ASN A 191 -11.02 24.85 6.05
N ASP A 192 -9.90 24.31 5.52
CA ASP A 192 -9.93 23.19 4.57
C ASP A 192 -8.82 22.19 4.98
N PRO A 193 -9.07 21.36 5.99
CA PRO A 193 -8.10 20.39 6.48
C PRO A 193 -7.84 19.32 5.41
N TYR A 194 -6.62 18.83 5.39
CA TYR A 194 -6.26 17.68 4.55
C TYR A 194 -7.04 16.43 4.95
N VAL A 195 -7.53 15.72 3.95
CA VAL A 195 -8.27 14.47 4.08
C VAL A 195 -7.64 13.38 3.21
N PHE A 196 -7.96 12.12 3.49
CA PHE A 196 -7.31 11.00 2.82
C PHE A 196 -7.78 10.79 1.37
N PHE A 197 -9.07 10.91 1.11
CA PHE A 197 -9.64 10.34 -0.11
C PHE A 197 -9.76 11.36 -1.23
N ARG A 198 -9.76 10.84 -2.47
CA ARG A 198 -9.77 11.66 -3.69
C ARG A 198 -11.00 12.59 -3.76
N GLY A 199 -10.82 13.73 -4.42
CA GLY A 199 -11.86 14.76 -4.49
C GLY A 199 -12.15 15.42 -3.14
N ASN A 200 -11.15 15.53 -2.26
CA ASN A 200 -11.27 16.09 -0.91
C ASN A 200 -12.36 15.43 -0.06
N LYS A 201 -12.58 14.14 -0.27
CA LYS A 201 -13.53 13.39 0.56
C LYS A 201 -12.87 12.99 1.87
N SER A 202 -13.52 13.34 2.97
CA SER A 202 -13.12 12.86 4.29
C SER A 202 -13.55 11.42 4.50
N THR A 203 -12.99 10.79 5.51
CA THR A 203 -13.42 9.47 6.00
C THR A 203 -14.93 9.46 6.26
N ARG A 204 -15.46 10.51 6.90
CA ARG A 204 -16.89 10.66 7.10
C ARG A 204 -17.66 10.70 5.76
N GLY A 205 -17.13 11.41 4.77
CA GLY A 205 -17.75 11.48 3.44
C GLY A 205 -17.84 10.12 2.74
N ILE A 206 -16.81 9.27 2.89
CA ILE A 206 -16.83 7.89 2.39
C ILE A 206 -17.91 7.07 3.11
N LEU A 207 -17.99 7.15 4.45
CA LEU A 207 -18.99 6.43 5.24
C LEU A 207 -20.42 6.87 4.92
N GLU A 208 -20.67 8.17 4.73
CA GLU A 208 -22.00 8.66 4.33
C GLU A 208 -22.37 8.20 2.91
N ALA A 209 -21.43 8.26 1.97
CA ALA A 209 -21.67 7.82 0.60
C ALA A 209 -21.94 6.30 0.52
N SER A 210 -21.33 5.49 1.37
CA SER A 210 -21.55 4.04 1.42
C SER A 210 -22.97 3.63 1.83
N LYS A 211 -23.74 4.53 2.42
CA LYS A 211 -25.15 4.30 2.80
C LYS A 211 -26.13 4.43 1.62
N GLN A 212 -25.68 5.07 0.54
CA GLN A 212 -26.48 5.20 -0.67
C GLN A 212 -26.46 3.91 -1.48
N PRO A 213 -27.47 3.65 -2.33
CA PRO A 213 -27.44 2.52 -3.25
C PRO A 213 -26.23 2.63 -4.21
N PHE A 214 -25.44 1.58 -4.32
CA PHE A 214 -24.34 1.45 -5.28
C PHE A 214 -24.12 -0.02 -5.64
N VAL A 215 -23.41 -0.26 -6.75
CA VAL A 215 -22.95 -1.61 -7.13
C VAL A 215 -21.67 -1.90 -6.37
N GLU A 216 -21.65 -2.99 -5.58
CA GLU A 216 -20.49 -3.36 -4.78
C GLU A 216 -19.30 -3.71 -5.69
N PHE A 217 -18.09 -3.45 -5.19
CA PHE A 217 -16.88 -3.87 -5.85
C PHE A 217 -16.74 -5.40 -5.76
N ASP A 218 -16.66 -6.03 -6.93
CA ASP A 218 -16.43 -7.47 -7.06
C ASP A 218 -15.03 -7.69 -7.63
N PRO A 219 -14.09 -8.25 -6.84
CA PRO A 219 -12.73 -8.50 -7.30
C PRO A 219 -12.65 -9.55 -8.41
N THR A 220 -13.70 -10.37 -8.61
CA THR A 220 -13.69 -11.42 -9.65
C THR A 220 -13.97 -10.86 -11.04
N VAL A 221 -14.75 -9.79 -11.13
CA VAL A 221 -15.15 -9.16 -12.41
C VAL A 221 -13.97 -8.45 -13.08
N HIS A 222 -13.06 -7.85 -12.31
CA HIS A 222 -11.90 -7.13 -12.85
C HIS A 222 -10.88 -8.02 -13.59
N HIS A 223 -10.83 -9.31 -13.30
CA HIS A 223 -9.90 -10.22 -13.99
C HIS A 223 -10.36 -10.66 -15.37
N THR A 224 -11.65 -10.49 -15.70
CA THR A 224 -12.22 -10.91 -16.98
C THR A 224 -12.23 -9.81 -18.06
N GLN A 225 -12.13 -8.54 -17.65
CA GLN A 225 -12.26 -7.38 -18.57
C GLN A 225 -10.95 -6.90 -19.20
N MET A 226 -9.79 -7.35 -18.76
CA MET A 226 -8.52 -7.00 -19.44
C MET A 226 -8.34 -7.65 -20.82
N GLY A 227 -9.32 -8.41 -21.32
CA GLY A 227 -9.25 -9.08 -22.62
C GLY A 227 -10.15 -8.54 -23.72
N MET A 228 -11.20 -7.77 -23.41
CA MET A 228 -12.19 -7.33 -24.41
C MET A 228 -13.00 -6.14 -23.89
N ASP A 229 -12.49 -4.94 -23.92
CA ASP A 229 -13.23 -3.72 -24.30
C ASP A 229 -12.36 -2.49 -24.06
N LEU A 230 -11.78 -1.97 -25.13
CA LEU A 230 -11.18 -0.66 -25.18
C LEU A 230 -12.29 0.39 -25.45
N GLY A 231 -13.23 0.51 -24.54
CA GLY A 231 -14.20 1.60 -24.51
C GLY A 231 -13.63 2.76 -23.67
N GLU A 232 -13.50 3.94 -24.29
CA GLU A 232 -12.84 5.14 -23.73
C GLU A 232 -13.40 5.69 -22.41
N ALA A 233 -14.45 5.12 -21.84
CA ALA A 233 -15.12 5.66 -20.64
C ALA A 233 -14.62 5.13 -19.29
N ASP A 234 -13.86 4.02 -19.25
CA ASP A 234 -13.52 3.32 -17.99
C ASP A 234 -12.05 3.44 -17.57
N ILE A 235 -11.22 4.11 -18.38
CA ILE A 235 -9.78 4.23 -18.14
C ILE A 235 -9.48 5.11 -16.91
N SER A 236 -10.33 6.07 -16.58
CA SER A 236 -10.10 6.96 -15.44
C SER A 236 -10.41 6.34 -14.08
N GLU A 237 -11.29 5.34 -14.02
CA GLU A 237 -11.64 4.68 -12.74
C GLU A 237 -10.73 3.50 -12.39
N ASN A 238 -10.14 2.82 -13.38
CA ASN A 238 -9.37 1.60 -13.17
C ASN A 238 -7.87 1.79 -13.04
N CYS A 239 -7.30 2.89 -13.53
CA CYS A 239 -5.85 3.05 -13.61
C CYS A 239 -5.18 3.58 -12.35
N GLY A 240 -5.91 3.95 -11.30
CA GLY A 240 -5.35 4.60 -10.11
C GLY A 240 -5.51 3.84 -8.81
N ALA A 241 -6.26 2.75 -8.79
CA ALA A 241 -6.83 2.31 -7.53
C ALA A 241 -5.96 1.34 -6.73
N GLU A 242 -5.11 0.53 -7.33
CA GLU A 242 -4.49 -0.59 -6.62
C GLU A 242 -2.96 -0.67 -6.72
N THR A 243 -2.33 0.19 -7.49
CA THR A 243 -0.88 0.20 -7.60
C THR A 243 -0.26 1.06 -6.49
N CYS A 244 0.06 0.46 -5.36
CA CYS A 244 1.22 0.91 -4.61
C CYS A 244 2.41 0.70 -5.54
N GLU A 245 2.90 1.76 -6.20
CA GLU A 245 4.13 1.68 -6.98
C GLU A 245 5.21 1.03 -6.12
N ALA A 246 5.72 -0.11 -6.59
CA ALA A 246 6.89 -0.72 -6.01
C ALA A 246 8.10 0.09 -6.51
N TYR A 247 8.61 0.96 -5.67
CA TYR A 247 9.89 1.65 -5.88
C TYR A 247 11.02 0.84 -5.26
#